data_17cf2c7c49dd84675071fce5ebd34413
#
_entry.id   17cf2c7c49dd84675071fce5ebd34413
#
_cell.length_a   1.000
_cell.length_b   1.000
_cell.length_c   1.000
_cell.angle_alpha   90.00
_cell.angle_beta   90.00
_cell.angle_gamma   90.00
#
_symmetry.space_group_name_H-M   'P 1'
#
loop_
_entity.id
_entity.type
_entity.pdbx_description
1 polymer ?
#
loop_
_entity_poly.entity_id
_entity_poly.type
_entity_poly.pdbx_seq_one_letter_code
_entity_poly.pdbx_strand_id
1 'polypeptide(L)'
;MTQLVVYTDLDGCLLDSTTYSYEPARPALEALRAQHIPLVLVSSKTRAEIEPLRKRLSHHDPFIVENGAAVFVPRGHFDFPLERARARNSYDVIELGLPYGILRDVLKQIEKNVATTLRGFGDLSVDDVMQVTELSRQEASLAKQREYDEPYLLEGPPALIEEVCRQIVMRGLRWTKGGRFFHLTGDNNKGQAAALLLRCYQRQHQLQGEGDRIETVGIGDSVNDAPLLATVDHPILVQKPDGSYDPDIHIPGMTRAPGIGPVGWNHAVQELLASR
;
A
#
# COMPACT_ATOMS: atom_id res chain seq x y z
N MET A 1 -13.42 17.69 18.98
CA MET A 1 -13.23 17.73 17.51
C MET A 1 -13.07 16.28 17.05
N THR A 2 -13.64 15.91 15.92
CA THR A 2 -13.48 14.57 15.35
C THR A 2 -12.04 14.42 14.89
N GLN A 3 -11.32 13.41 15.37
CA GLN A 3 -9.96 13.11 14.94
C GLN A 3 -9.99 12.53 13.53
N LEU A 4 -8.98 12.86 12.71
CA LEU A 4 -8.82 12.36 11.35
C LEU A 4 -7.60 11.43 11.27
N VAL A 5 -7.69 10.37 10.46
CA VAL A 5 -6.52 9.55 10.07
C VAL A 5 -6.54 9.41 8.55
N VAL A 6 -5.43 9.74 7.90
CA VAL A 6 -5.28 9.67 6.44
C VAL A 6 -4.45 8.46 6.07
N TYR A 7 -4.99 7.59 5.23
CA TYR A 7 -4.31 6.45 4.60
C TYR A 7 -4.04 6.79 3.14
N THR A 8 -2.82 6.62 2.68
CA THR A 8 -2.47 6.96 1.29
C THR A 8 -1.65 5.87 0.62
N ASP A 9 -1.99 5.56 -0.62
CA ASP A 9 -1.05 4.88 -1.50
C ASP A 9 0.12 5.79 -1.86
N LEU A 10 1.18 5.21 -2.41
CA LEU A 10 2.41 5.91 -2.77
C LEU A 10 2.53 6.14 -4.28
N ASP A 11 2.75 5.10 -5.07
CA ASP A 11 3.12 5.22 -6.48
C ASP A 11 1.95 5.65 -7.34
N GLY A 12 2.07 6.77 -8.05
CA GLY A 12 0.95 7.33 -8.83
C GLY A 12 -0.10 8.04 -7.99
N CYS A 13 0.07 8.08 -6.66
CA CYS A 13 -0.82 8.73 -5.71
C CYS A 13 -0.09 9.87 -4.96
N LEU A 14 0.55 9.60 -3.83
CA LEU A 14 1.39 10.58 -3.12
C LEU A 14 2.68 10.90 -3.86
N LEU A 15 3.21 9.94 -4.60
CA LEU A 15 4.41 10.06 -5.42
C LEU A 15 4.04 10.12 -6.89
N ASP A 16 4.70 10.99 -7.63
CA ASP A 16 4.62 11.00 -9.09
C ASP A 16 5.09 9.65 -9.66
N SER A 17 4.35 9.10 -10.61
CA SER A 17 4.58 7.75 -11.14
C SER A 17 5.89 7.60 -11.93
N THR A 18 6.50 8.70 -12.36
CA THR A 18 7.73 8.71 -13.18
C THR A 18 8.93 9.18 -12.36
N THR A 19 8.79 10.31 -11.66
CA THR A 19 9.90 10.95 -10.94
C THR A 19 9.99 10.52 -9.48
N TYR A 20 8.97 9.84 -8.95
CA TYR A 20 8.80 9.51 -7.53
C TYR A 20 8.89 10.74 -6.60
N SER A 21 8.62 11.93 -7.16
CA SER A 21 8.57 13.18 -6.41
C SER A 21 7.24 13.34 -5.68
N TYR A 22 7.30 13.81 -4.44
CA TYR A 22 6.13 14.24 -3.65
C TYR A 22 6.00 15.76 -3.57
N GLU A 23 6.85 16.51 -4.27
CA GLU A 23 6.89 17.97 -4.17
C GLU A 23 5.53 18.66 -4.42
N PRO A 24 4.70 18.21 -5.39
CA PRO A 24 3.38 18.80 -5.58
C PRO A 24 2.42 18.57 -4.41
N ALA A 25 2.65 17.52 -3.58
CA ALA A 25 1.85 17.23 -2.40
C ALA A 25 2.36 17.93 -1.12
N ARG A 26 3.52 18.60 -1.18
CA ARG A 26 4.18 19.20 -0.01
C ARG A 26 3.26 20.13 0.80
N PRO A 27 2.47 21.07 0.21
CA PRO A 27 1.64 21.97 1.00
C PRO A 27 0.62 21.23 1.88
N ALA A 28 -0.03 20.19 1.34
CA ALA A 28 -0.99 19.39 2.10
C ALA A 28 -0.31 18.49 3.14
N LEU A 29 0.88 17.94 2.84
CA LEU A 29 1.69 17.20 3.83
C LEU A 29 2.07 18.08 5.04
N GLU A 30 2.46 19.33 4.79
CA GLU A 30 2.77 20.30 5.83
C GLU A 30 1.52 20.66 6.65
N ALA A 31 0.36 20.81 5.99
CA ALA A 31 -0.91 21.10 6.67
C ALA A 31 -1.36 19.94 7.58
N LEU A 32 -1.26 18.68 7.13
CA LEU A 32 -1.53 17.50 7.96
C LEU A 32 -0.62 17.47 9.19
N ARG A 33 0.69 17.73 8.99
CA ARG A 33 1.67 17.75 10.08
C ARG A 33 1.38 18.87 11.08
N ALA A 34 1.07 20.08 10.61
CA ALA A 34 0.75 21.22 11.46
C ALA A 34 -0.49 20.99 12.33
N GLN A 35 -1.43 20.18 11.85
CA GLN A 35 -2.65 19.80 12.56
C GLN A 35 -2.52 18.47 13.33
N HIS A 36 -1.33 17.87 13.39
CA HIS A 36 -1.07 16.58 14.01
C HIS A 36 -1.99 15.44 13.51
N ILE A 37 -2.39 15.50 12.23
CA ILE A 37 -3.22 14.47 11.62
C ILE A 37 -2.31 13.31 11.18
N PRO A 38 -2.52 12.09 11.68
CA PRO A 38 -1.74 10.92 11.29
C PRO A 38 -1.87 10.62 9.80
N LEU A 39 -0.72 10.38 9.14
CA LEU A 39 -0.62 9.97 7.76
C LEU A 39 -0.04 8.56 7.68
N VAL A 40 -0.85 7.58 7.33
CA VAL A 40 -0.43 6.19 7.18
C VAL A 40 -0.10 5.90 5.72
N LEU A 41 1.15 5.56 5.44
CA LEU A 41 1.59 5.12 4.11
C LEU A 41 1.16 3.67 3.89
N VAL A 42 0.48 3.36 2.77
CA VAL A 42 -0.08 2.04 2.45
C VAL A 42 0.34 1.65 1.03
N SER A 43 1.29 0.74 0.86
CA SER A 43 1.89 0.51 -0.45
C SER A 43 2.13 -0.96 -0.77
N SER A 44 2.31 -1.26 -2.06
CA SER A 44 2.87 -2.52 -2.56
C SER A 44 4.40 -2.61 -2.36
N LYS A 45 5.05 -1.49 -2.02
CA LYS A 45 6.49 -1.43 -1.75
C LYS A 45 6.88 -2.24 -0.52
N THR A 46 8.13 -2.68 -0.53
CA THR A 46 8.77 -3.32 0.63
C THR A 46 9.01 -2.31 1.76
N ARG A 47 9.21 -2.80 2.97
CA ARG A 47 9.70 -1.99 4.09
C ARG A 47 11.00 -1.25 3.72
N ALA A 48 11.91 -1.95 3.06
CA ALA A 48 13.21 -1.40 2.68
C ALA A 48 13.09 -0.20 1.72
N GLU A 49 12.09 -0.18 0.83
CA GLU A 49 11.79 0.97 -0.05
C GLU A 49 11.12 2.12 0.71
N ILE A 50 10.23 1.80 1.65
CA ILE A 50 9.47 2.83 2.39
C ILE A 50 10.34 3.56 3.43
N GLU A 51 11.27 2.89 4.09
CA GLU A 51 12.10 3.52 5.13
C GLU A 51 12.91 4.74 4.65
N PRO A 52 13.59 4.73 3.48
CA PRO A 52 14.24 5.93 2.95
C PRO A 52 13.26 7.07 2.63
N LEU A 53 12.08 6.73 2.10
CA LEU A 53 11.03 7.72 1.81
C LEU A 53 10.53 8.36 3.11
N ARG A 54 10.27 7.57 4.16
CA ARG A 54 9.86 8.09 5.47
C ARG A 54 10.87 9.09 6.04
N LYS A 55 12.17 8.83 5.88
CA LYS A 55 13.22 9.77 6.28
C LYS A 55 13.13 11.09 5.52
N ARG A 56 12.95 11.05 4.20
CA ARG A 56 12.79 12.24 3.36
C ARG A 56 11.53 13.04 3.72
N LEU A 57 10.45 12.35 4.03
CA LEU A 57 9.18 12.93 4.45
C LEU A 57 9.18 13.39 5.92
N SER A 58 10.21 13.11 6.72
CA SER A 58 10.18 13.23 8.20
C SER A 58 8.90 12.60 8.78
N HIS A 59 8.57 11.41 8.29
CA HIS A 59 7.36 10.68 8.62
C HIS A 59 7.59 9.76 9.82
N HIS A 60 6.75 9.86 10.84
CA HIS A 60 6.90 9.12 12.10
C HIS A 60 5.70 8.21 12.41
N ASP A 61 4.63 8.28 11.63
CA ASP A 61 3.43 7.46 11.80
C ASP A 61 3.65 6.01 11.39
N PRO A 62 2.73 5.09 11.72
CA PRO A 62 2.71 3.74 11.20
C PRO A 62 2.65 3.68 9.68
N PHE A 63 3.07 2.56 9.11
CA PHE A 63 2.98 2.31 7.67
C PHE A 63 2.68 0.84 7.37
N ILE A 64 2.09 0.60 6.21
CA ILE A 64 1.62 -0.69 5.74
C ILE A 64 2.37 -1.04 4.45
N VAL A 65 2.93 -2.25 4.40
CA VAL A 65 3.79 -2.71 3.32
C VAL A 65 3.17 -3.85 2.54
N GLU A 66 3.69 -4.06 1.33
CA GLU A 66 3.43 -5.24 0.49
C GLU A 66 1.94 -5.59 0.42
N ASN A 67 1.13 -4.61 -0.04
CA ASN A 67 -0.33 -4.75 -0.23
C ASN A 67 -1.10 -5.15 1.05
N GLY A 68 -0.70 -4.62 2.20
CA GLY A 68 -1.37 -4.89 3.47
C GLY A 68 -0.87 -6.13 4.20
N ALA A 69 0.27 -6.67 3.79
CA ALA A 69 0.81 -7.89 4.37
C ALA A 69 1.43 -7.69 5.76
N ALA A 70 1.92 -6.49 6.07
CA ALA A 70 2.38 -6.18 7.41
C ALA A 70 2.17 -4.71 7.76
N VAL A 71 1.85 -4.45 9.04
CA VAL A 71 1.72 -3.13 9.64
C VAL A 71 2.94 -2.90 10.52
N PHE A 72 3.71 -1.87 10.22
CA PHE A 72 4.87 -1.44 10.98
C PHE A 72 4.50 -0.23 11.83
N VAL A 73 4.49 -0.40 13.13
CA VAL A 73 4.19 0.66 14.11
C VAL A 73 5.49 1.06 14.82
N PRO A 74 5.91 2.32 14.77
CA PRO A 74 7.06 2.79 15.56
C PRO A 74 6.85 2.49 17.04
N ARG A 75 7.86 1.96 17.73
CA ARG A 75 7.74 1.63 19.15
C ARG A 75 7.37 2.87 19.96
N GLY A 76 6.39 2.72 20.84
CA GLY A 76 5.88 3.81 21.66
C GLY A 76 4.96 4.78 20.91
N HIS A 77 4.50 4.42 19.70
CA HIS A 77 3.49 5.22 18.98
C HIS A 77 2.13 5.16 19.66
N PHE A 78 1.75 4.00 20.20
CA PHE A 78 0.57 3.82 21.03
C PHE A 78 0.95 3.58 22.49
N ASP A 79 0.13 4.06 23.44
CA ASP A 79 0.33 3.94 24.90
C ASP A 79 -0.09 2.57 25.47
N PHE A 80 -0.28 1.59 24.60
CA PHE A 80 -0.66 0.23 24.98
C PHE A 80 0.06 -0.83 24.12
N PRO A 81 0.23 -2.06 24.62
CA PRO A 81 0.81 -3.13 23.85
C PRO A 81 -0.12 -3.56 22.71
N LEU A 82 0.46 -3.72 21.52
CA LEU A 82 -0.27 -4.19 20.34
C LEU A 82 -0.44 -5.71 20.36
N GLU A 83 -1.67 -6.16 20.16
CA GLU A 83 -1.96 -7.59 20.08
C GLU A 83 -1.31 -8.22 18.85
N ARG A 84 -0.73 -9.42 19.02
CA ARG A 84 -0.04 -10.19 17.97
C ARG A 84 1.16 -9.49 17.35
N ALA A 85 1.58 -8.33 17.86
CA ALA A 85 2.75 -7.66 17.36
C ALA A 85 4.04 -8.37 17.81
N ARG A 86 5.03 -8.38 16.91
CA ARG A 86 6.39 -8.83 17.20
C ARG A 86 7.35 -7.65 17.15
N ALA A 87 8.19 -7.55 18.16
CA ALA A 87 9.22 -6.52 18.18
C ALA A 87 10.29 -6.78 17.11
N ARG A 88 10.49 -5.83 16.20
CA ARG A 88 11.47 -5.90 15.10
C ARG A 88 12.19 -4.56 14.97
N ASN A 89 13.45 -4.49 15.37
CA ASN A 89 14.21 -3.23 15.40
C ASN A 89 13.46 -2.12 16.16
N SER A 90 13.16 -1.02 15.48
CA SER A 90 12.45 0.14 16.03
C SER A 90 10.91 0.06 15.89
N TYR A 91 10.38 -1.10 15.48
CA TYR A 91 8.96 -1.29 15.23
C TYR A 91 8.35 -2.42 16.05
N ASP A 92 7.07 -2.29 16.36
CA ASP A 92 6.17 -3.38 16.66
C ASP A 92 5.44 -3.75 15.35
N VAL A 93 5.59 -4.99 14.89
CA VAL A 93 5.12 -5.43 13.58
C VAL A 93 3.98 -6.41 13.73
N ILE A 94 2.84 -6.12 13.06
CA ILE A 94 1.70 -7.04 12.96
C ILE A 94 1.71 -7.62 11.55
N GLU A 95 1.98 -8.92 11.46
CA GLU A 95 2.05 -9.66 10.20
C GLU A 95 0.68 -10.23 9.86
N LEU A 96 0.15 -9.92 8.67
CA LEU A 96 -1.11 -10.41 8.12
C LEU A 96 -0.86 -11.35 6.92
N GLY A 97 0.24 -11.13 6.21
CA GLY A 97 0.64 -11.91 5.04
C GLY A 97 1.38 -13.18 5.38
N LEU A 98 1.64 -13.98 4.36
CA LEU A 98 2.49 -15.16 4.45
C LEU A 98 3.96 -14.80 4.22
N PRO A 99 4.90 -15.52 4.87
CA PRO A 99 6.33 -15.36 4.61
C PRO A 99 6.68 -15.52 3.13
N TYR A 100 7.55 -14.67 2.62
CA TYR A 100 7.97 -14.63 1.22
C TYR A 100 8.40 -15.98 0.65
N GLY A 101 9.16 -16.77 1.42
CA GLY A 101 9.60 -18.12 0.99
C GLY A 101 8.44 -19.05 0.63
N ILE A 102 7.33 -18.99 1.40
CA ILE A 102 6.12 -19.79 1.10
C ILE A 102 5.49 -19.36 -0.22
N LEU A 103 5.40 -18.05 -0.47
CA LEU A 103 4.84 -17.54 -1.73
C LEU A 103 5.70 -17.94 -2.93
N ARG A 104 7.02 -17.91 -2.78
CA ARG A 104 7.96 -18.40 -3.78
C ARG A 104 7.74 -19.87 -4.11
N ASP A 105 7.63 -20.72 -3.10
CA ASP A 105 7.40 -22.15 -3.29
C ASP A 105 6.06 -22.42 -4.01
N VAL A 106 5.01 -21.69 -3.63
CA VAL A 106 3.71 -21.80 -4.29
C VAL A 106 3.78 -21.33 -5.74
N LEU A 107 4.44 -20.22 -6.05
CA LEU A 107 4.59 -19.74 -7.43
C LEU A 107 5.29 -20.80 -8.30
N LYS A 108 6.35 -21.44 -7.77
CA LYS A 108 7.07 -22.51 -8.47
C LYS A 108 6.25 -23.80 -8.64
N GLN A 109 5.34 -24.09 -7.73
CA GLN A 109 4.39 -25.20 -7.91
C GLN A 109 3.37 -24.89 -9.02
N ILE A 110 2.84 -23.66 -9.03
CA ILE A 110 1.90 -23.24 -10.08
C ILE A 110 2.59 -23.27 -11.45
N GLU A 111 3.80 -22.72 -11.55
CA GLU A 111 4.64 -22.76 -12.76
C GLU A 111 4.73 -24.17 -13.36
N LYS A 112 5.00 -25.17 -12.52
CA LYS A 112 5.04 -26.58 -12.94
C LYS A 112 3.67 -27.11 -13.42
N ASN A 113 2.60 -26.73 -12.72
CA ASN A 113 1.25 -27.22 -13.03
C ASN A 113 0.71 -26.66 -14.35
N VAL A 114 1.01 -25.41 -14.67
CA VAL A 114 0.55 -24.75 -15.90
C VAL A 114 1.54 -24.88 -17.06
N ALA A 115 2.69 -25.53 -16.83
CA ALA A 115 3.76 -25.77 -17.81
C ALA A 115 4.20 -24.48 -18.54
N THR A 116 4.30 -23.36 -17.79
CA THR A 116 4.74 -22.07 -18.31
C THR A 116 5.69 -21.40 -17.31
N THR A 117 6.56 -20.52 -17.81
CA THR A 117 7.53 -19.81 -16.96
C THR A 117 6.85 -18.64 -16.25
N LEU A 118 6.91 -18.63 -14.91
CA LEU A 118 6.49 -17.51 -14.06
C LEU A 118 7.73 -16.90 -13.41
N ARG A 119 8.22 -15.81 -14.00
CA ARG A 119 9.43 -15.13 -13.49
C ARG A 119 9.09 -14.18 -12.37
N GLY A 120 9.28 -14.63 -11.14
CA GLY A 120 9.11 -13.78 -9.96
C GLY A 120 10.37 -12.99 -9.59
N PHE A 121 10.22 -11.98 -8.72
CA PHE A 121 11.35 -11.16 -8.23
C PHE A 121 12.44 -12.00 -7.57
N GLY A 122 12.08 -13.15 -6.99
CA GLY A 122 13.06 -14.08 -6.46
C GLY A 122 13.95 -14.75 -7.53
N ASP A 123 13.47 -14.84 -8.78
CA ASP A 123 14.23 -15.41 -9.91
C ASP A 123 15.11 -14.36 -10.62
N LEU A 124 14.75 -13.09 -10.48
CA LEU A 124 15.43 -11.98 -11.16
C LEU A 124 16.65 -11.53 -10.38
N SER A 125 17.73 -11.19 -11.08
CA SER A 125 18.85 -10.43 -10.53
C SER A 125 18.44 -8.97 -10.29
N VAL A 126 19.28 -8.19 -9.60
CA VAL A 126 19.05 -6.73 -9.47
C VAL A 126 19.06 -6.06 -10.85
N ASP A 127 19.95 -6.49 -11.75
CA ASP A 127 20.03 -5.95 -13.12
C ASP A 127 18.78 -6.28 -13.94
N ASP A 128 18.23 -7.50 -13.79
CA ASP A 128 16.95 -7.84 -14.42
C ASP A 128 15.81 -6.95 -13.91
N VAL A 129 15.74 -6.72 -12.59
CA VAL A 129 14.71 -5.84 -12.01
C VAL A 129 14.85 -4.42 -12.55
N MET A 130 16.07 -3.88 -12.64
CA MET A 130 16.32 -2.57 -13.26
C MET A 130 15.77 -2.49 -14.69
N GLN A 131 16.00 -3.53 -15.48
CA GLN A 131 15.55 -3.57 -16.89
C GLN A 131 14.03 -3.60 -17.03
N VAL A 132 13.34 -4.31 -16.14
CA VAL A 132 11.88 -4.48 -16.24
C VAL A 132 11.09 -3.40 -15.48
N THR A 133 11.73 -2.62 -14.59
CA THR A 133 11.06 -1.60 -13.77
C THR A 133 11.54 -0.18 -14.02
N GLU A 134 12.70 0.00 -14.68
CA GLU A 134 13.39 1.28 -14.86
C GLU A 134 13.90 1.91 -13.54
N LEU A 135 13.88 1.15 -12.44
CA LEU A 135 14.42 1.57 -11.15
C LEU A 135 15.95 1.69 -11.22
N SER A 136 16.51 2.61 -10.44
CA SER A 136 17.94 2.63 -10.18
C SER A 136 18.40 1.32 -9.51
N ARG A 137 19.70 1.01 -9.56
CA ARG A 137 20.27 -0.17 -8.90
C ARG A 137 19.95 -0.21 -7.41
N GLN A 138 19.98 0.95 -6.74
CA GLN A 138 19.67 1.04 -5.31
C GLN A 138 18.20 0.72 -5.07
N GLU A 139 17.28 1.31 -5.81
CA GLU A 139 15.83 1.06 -5.68
C GLU A 139 15.48 -0.39 -6.02
N ALA A 140 16.03 -0.95 -7.10
CA ALA A 140 15.86 -2.36 -7.46
C ALA A 140 16.35 -3.31 -6.36
N SER A 141 17.48 -2.99 -5.73
CA SER A 141 17.99 -3.76 -4.59
C SER A 141 17.06 -3.69 -3.38
N LEU A 142 16.42 -2.54 -3.11
CA LEU A 142 15.44 -2.40 -2.05
C LEU A 142 14.13 -3.13 -2.40
N ALA A 143 13.65 -3.00 -3.64
CA ALA A 143 12.44 -3.67 -4.11
C ALA A 143 12.54 -5.21 -4.08
N LYS A 144 13.74 -5.77 -4.17
CA LYS A 144 14.00 -7.21 -4.01
C LYS A 144 14.00 -7.69 -2.56
N GLN A 145 13.99 -6.80 -1.56
CA GLN A 145 13.93 -7.19 -0.15
C GLN A 145 12.50 -7.49 0.30
N ARG A 146 11.85 -8.40 -0.46
CA ARG A 146 10.48 -8.83 -0.19
C ARG A 146 10.38 -9.68 1.06
N GLU A 147 9.32 -9.48 1.81
CA GLU A 147 9.03 -10.21 3.03
C GLU A 147 7.69 -10.98 2.95
N TYR A 148 6.71 -10.51 2.13
CA TYR A 148 5.32 -11.01 2.13
C TYR A 148 4.62 -10.96 0.78
N ASP A 149 5.26 -10.56 -0.30
CA ASP A 149 4.66 -10.39 -1.63
C ASP A 149 5.67 -10.84 -2.69
N GLU A 150 5.24 -11.69 -3.62
CA GLU A 150 6.03 -12.10 -4.77
C GLU A 150 5.48 -11.46 -6.05
N PRO A 151 6.06 -10.34 -6.50
CA PRO A 151 5.78 -9.82 -7.83
C PRO A 151 6.32 -10.75 -8.90
N TYR A 152 5.52 -11.03 -9.94
CA TYR A 152 5.95 -11.91 -11.03
C TYR A 152 5.43 -11.42 -12.39
N LEU A 153 6.15 -11.77 -13.44
CA LEU A 153 5.75 -11.53 -14.82
C LEU A 153 4.96 -12.73 -15.32
N LEU A 154 3.82 -12.45 -15.93
CA LEU A 154 2.96 -13.43 -16.58
C LEU A 154 2.47 -12.84 -17.91
N GLU A 155 2.92 -13.43 -18.99
CA GLU A 155 2.52 -13.12 -20.36
C GLU A 155 1.92 -14.38 -20.99
N GLY A 156 0.91 -14.20 -21.82
CA GLY A 156 0.31 -15.32 -22.52
C GLY A 156 -1.18 -15.07 -22.87
N PRO A 157 -1.84 -16.07 -23.45
CA PRO A 157 -3.25 -15.96 -23.78
C PRO A 157 -4.11 -15.82 -22.51
N PRO A 158 -5.30 -15.20 -22.60
CA PRO A 158 -6.20 -14.99 -21.46
C PRO A 158 -6.46 -16.27 -20.66
N ALA A 159 -6.66 -17.39 -21.30
CA ALA A 159 -6.92 -18.67 -20.65
C ALA A 159 -5.75 -19.12 -19.73
N LEU A 160 -4.50 -18.83 -20.08
CA LEU A 160 -3.36 -19.12 -19.22
C LEU A 160 -3.36 -18.21 -17.99
N ILE A 161 -3.63 -16.92 -18.18
CA ILE A 161 -3.70 -15.94 -17.07
C ILE A 161 -4.81 -16.36 -16.10
N GLU A 162 -6.00 -16.69 -16.60
CA GLU A 162 -7.13 -17.18 -15.81
C GLU A 162 -6.77 -18.45 -15.02
N GLU A 163 -6.07 -19.38 -15.65
CA GLU A 163 -5.65 -20.63 -14.99
C GLU A 163 -4.64 -20.37 -13.86
N VAL A 164 -3.64 -19.50 -14.08
CA VAL A 164 -2.70 -19.13 -13.03
C VAL A 164 -3.43 -18.47 -11.86
N CYS A 165 -4.31 -17.50 -12.14
CA CYS A 165 -5.12 -16.82 -11.12
C CYS A 165 -6.02 -17.82 -10.36
N ARG A 166 -6.66 -18.74 -11.06
CA ARG A 166 -7.47 -19.80 -10.45
C ARG A 166 -6.63 -20.71 -9.53
N GLN A 167 -5.43 -21.11 -9.95
CA GLN A 167 -4.50 -21.90 -9.15
C GLN A 167 -4.10 -21.20 -7.84
N ILE A 168 -3.94 -19.88 -7.87
CA ILE A 168 -3.65 -19.05 -6.68
C ILE A 168 -4.85 -19.08 -5.72
N VAL A 169 -6.03 -18.76 -6.23
CA VAL A 169 -7.27 -18.71 -5.42
C VAL A 169 -7.61 -20.07 -4.79
N MET A 170 -7.42 -21.17 -5.53
CA MET A 170 -7.64 -22.53 -5.00
C MET A 170 -6.74 -22.90 -3.83
N ARG A 171 -5.62 -22.19 -3.64
CA ARG A 171 -4.71 -22.36 -2.49
C ARG A 171 -5.00 -21.41 -1.34
N GLY A 172 -6.12 -20.67 -1.40
CA GLY A 172 -6.49 -19.67 -0.39
C GLY A 172 -5.60 -18.44 -0.42
N LEU A 173 -4.96 -18.18 -1.55
CA LEU A 173 -4.09 -17.00 -1.75
C LEU A 173 -4.78 -15.96 -2.62
N ARG A 174 -4.21 -14.76 -2.66
CA ARG A 174 -4.69 -13.66 -3.49
C ARG A 174 -3.67 -13.29 -4.55
N TRP A 175 -4.19 -12.69 -5.59
CA TRP A 175 -3.38 -12.01 -6.60
C TRP A 175 -3.94 -10.61 -6.86
N THR A 176 -3.06 -9.70 -7.21
CA THR A 176 -3.43 -8.39 -7.73
C THR A 176 -2.56 -8.09 -8.95
N LYS A 177 -2.95 -7.08 -9.73
CA LYS A 177 -2.16 -6.61 -10.86
C LYS A 177 -1.90 -5.12 -10.66
N GLY A 178 -0.61 -4.75 -10.70
CA GLY A 178 -0.15 -3.37 -10.65
C GLY A 178 0.84 -3.12 -11.80
N GLY A 179 0.48 -2.26 -12.74
CA GLY A 179 1.28 -2.04 -13.92
C GLY A 179 1.51 -3.33 -14.72
N ARG A 180 2.79 -3.71 -14.90
CA ARG A 180 3.18 -4.92 -15.65
C ARG A 180 3.28 -6.20 -14.80
N PHE A 181 3.25 -6.08 -13.46
CA PHE A 181 3.43 -7.21 -12.56
C PHE A 181 2.10 -7.73 -12.02
N PHE A 182 2.02 -9.05 -11.92
CA PHE A 182 1.10 -9.71 -11.01
C PHE A 182 1.79 -9.86 -9.66
N HIS A 183 1.02 -9.81 -8.58
CA HIS A 183 1.48 -9.98 -7.22
C HIS A 183 0.81 -11.20 -6.61
N LEU A 184 1.59 -12.12 -6.08
CA LEU A 184 1.11 -13.24 -5.28
C LEU A 184 1.27 -12.91 -3.81
N THR A 185 0.16 -12.89 -3.07
CA THR A 185 0.12 -12.55 -1.65
C THR A 185 -0.64 -13.59 -0.84
N GLY A 186 -0.57 -13.49 0.48
CA GLY A 186 -1.48 -14.19 1.38
C GLY A 186 -2.93 -13.69 1.24
N ASP A 187 -3.79 -14.09 2.17
CA ASP A 187 -5.18 -13.56 2.23
C ASP A 187 -5.23 -12.20 2.93
N ASN A 188 -4.34 -11.29 2.53
CA ASN A 188 -4.24 -9.92 3.03
C ASN A 188 -4.57 -8.92 1.92
N ASN A 189 -4.97 -7.71 2.31
CA ASN A 189 -5.12 -6.56 1.42
C ASN A 189 -4.96 -5.24 2.21
N LYS A 190 -4.83 -4.12 1.49
CA LYS A 190 -4.65 -2.79 2.08
C LYS A 190 -5.77 -2.41 3.06
N GLY A 191 -7.03 -2.77 2.76
CA GLY A 191 -8.19 -2.46 3.62
C GLY A 191 -8.18 -3.21 4.94
N GLN A 192 -7.83 -4.50 4.95
CA GLN A 192 -7.72 -5.28 6.20
C GLN A 192 -6.66 -4.71 7.13
N ALA A 193 -5.50 -4.32 6.58
CA ALA A 193 -4.42 -3.71 7.35
C ALA A 193 -4.81 -2.32 7.89
N ALA A 194 -5.47 -1.49 7.07
CA ALA A 194 -5.99 -0.19 7.48
C ALA A 194 -7.04 -0.31 8.59
N ALA A 195 -8.00 -1.24 8.45
CA ALA A 195 -9.01 -1.49 9.48
C ALA A 195 -8.42 -1.99 10.80
N LEU A 196 -7.36 -2.80 10.74
CA LEU A 196 -6.64 -3.22 11.94
C LEU A 196 -5.99 -2.02 12.64
N LEU A 197 -5.29 -1.17 11.89
CA LEU A 197 -4.62 0.00 12.44
C LEU A 197 -5.62 1.05 12.94
N LEU A 198 -6.77 1.22 12.28
CA LEU A 198 -7.86 2.08 12.76
C LEU A 198 -8.31 1.69 14.16
N ARG A 199 -8.47 0.39 14.47
CA ARG A 199 -8.81 -0.07 15.82
C ARG A 199 -7.76 0.32 16.87
N CYS A 200 -6.48 0.39 16.47
CA CYS A 200 -5.43 0.87 17.37
C CYS A 200 -5.57 2.38 17.64
N TYR A 201 -5.84 3.18 16.62
CA TYR A 201 -6.12 4.61 16.80
C TYR A 201 -7.37 4.86 17.63
N GLN A 202 -8.46 4.12 17.41
CA GLN A 202 -9.69 4.21 18.20
C GLN A 202 -9.43 3.88 19.67
N ARG A 203 -8.67 2.83 19.95
CA ARG A 203 -8.28 2.47 21.33
C ARG A 203 -7.45 3.57 22.00
N GLN A 204 -6.48 4.14 21.27
CA GLN A 204 -5.67 5.26 21.77
C GLN A 204 -6.55 6.46 22.13
N HIS A 205 -7.46 6.81 21.23
CA HIS A 205 -8.40 7.93 21.40
C HIS A 205 -9.30 7.73 22.61
N GLN A 206 -9.83 6.53 22.82
CA GLN A 206 -10.61 6.16 24.02
C GLN A 206 -9.80 6.29 25.30
N LEU A 207 -8.54 5.85 25.31
CA LEU A 207 -7.66 5.97 26.48
C LEU A 207 -7.36 7.42 26.85
N GLN A 208 -7.35 8.32 25.88
CA GLN A 208 -7.15 9.75 26.07
C GLN A 208 -8.44 10.51 26.47
N GLY A 209 -9.59 9.83 26.48
CA GLY A 209 -10.87 10.44 26.84
C GLY A 209 -11.42 11.42 25.79
N GLU A 210 -10.96 11.32 24.55
CA GLU A 210 -11.27 12.28 23.48
C GLU A 210 -12.53 11.92 22.65
N GLY A 211 -13.38 11.03 23.11
CA GLY A 211 -14.62 10.64 22.41
C GLY A 211 -14.46 9.42 21.51
N ASP A 212 -15.54 9.02 20.81
CA ASP A 212 -15.61 7.68 20.19
C ASP A 212 -15.39 7.65 18.67
N ARG A 213 -15.31 8.82 18.01
CA ARG A 213 -15.29 8.84 16.53
C ARG A 213 -13.98 9.36 15.96
N ILE A 214 -13.34 8.50 15.17
CA ILE A 214 -12.25 8.85 14.24
C ILE A 214 -12.84 8.78 12.83
N GLU A 215 -12.65 9.83 12.04
CA GLU A 215 -12.92 9.81 10.60
C GLU A 215 -11.68 9.36 9.84
N THR A 216 -11.90 8.59 8.80
CA THR A 216 -10.82 8.01 8.00
C THR A 216 -10.89 8.48 6.55
N VAL A 217 -9.73 8.79 6.00
CA VAL A 217 -9.57 9.14 4.58
C VAL A 217 -8.69 8.07 3.94
N GLY A 218 -9.07 7.58 2.79
CA GLY A 218 -8.24 6.71 1.96
C GLY A 218 -8.01 7.34 0.60
N ILE A 219 -6.74 7.42 0.17
CA ILE A 219 -6.39 8.00 -1.13
C ILE A 219 -5.60 6.98 -1.93
N GLY A 220 -6.03 6.72 -3.16
CA GLY A 220 -5.41 5.75 -4.08
C GLY A 220 -5.64 6.12 -5.54
N ASP A 221 -5.07 5.34 -6.46
CA ASP A 221 -5.17 5.57 -7.91
C ASP A 221 -5.53 4.31 -8.71
N SER A 222 -5.41 3.10 -8.13
CA SER A 222 -5.48 1.84 -8.86
C SER A 222 -6.21 0.72 -8.10
N VAL A 223 -6.57 -0.36 -8.82
CA VAL A 223 -7.44 -1.44 -8.31
C VAL A 223 -6.96 -2.07 -6.99
N ASN A 224 -5.65 -2.14 -6.74
CA ASN A 224 -5.13 -2.66 -5.48
C ASN A 224 -5.48 -1.77 -4.27
N ASP A 225 -5.95 -0.52 -4.51
CA ASP A 225 -6.44 0.39 -3.46
C ASP A 225 -7.93 0.21 -3.17
N ALA A 226 -8.67 -0.45 -4.05
CA ALA A 226 -10.12 -0.61 -3.88
C ALA A 226 -10.51 -1.17 -2.49
N PRO A 227 -9.80 -2.16 -1.90
CA PRO A 227 -10.08 -2.62 -0.54
C PRO A 227 -9.84 -1.54 0.53
N LEU A 228 -8.84 -0.68 0.37
CA LEU A 228 -8.60 0.46 1.26
C LEU A 228 -9.73 1.48 1.14
N LEU A 229 -10.04 1.90 -0.10
CA LEU A 229 -11.08 2.88 -0.39
C LEU A 229 -12.47 2.43 0.09
N ALA A 230 -12.76 1.13 0.03
CA ALA A 230 -14.01 0.56 0.55
C ALA A 230 -14.10 0.52 2.09
N THR A 231 -12.99 0.75 2.80
CA THR A 231 -12.90 0.59 4.27
C THR A 231 -12.99 1.93 5.01
N VAL A 232 -12.76 3.05 4.32
CA VAL A 232 -12.67 4.39 4.91
C VAL A 232 -13.97 5.18 4.77
N ASP A 233 -14.14 6.24 5.60
CA ASP A 233 -15.30 7.14 5.54
C ASP A 233 -15.25 8.05 4.31
N HIS A 234 -14.05 8.51 3.92
CA HIS A 234 -13.83 9.42 2.80
C HIS A 234 -12.89 8.79 1.76
N PRO A 235 -13.40 7.96 0.84
CA PRO A 235 -12.60 7.41 -0.24
C PRO A 235 -12.32 8.46 -1.32
N ILE A 236 -11.06 8.58 -1.74
CA ILE A 236 -10.60 9.54 -2.73
C ILE A 236 -9.77 8.82 -3.80
N LEU A 237 -10.12 9.05 -5.07
CA LEU A 237 -9.40 8.53 -6.22
C LEU A 237 -8.70 9.67 -6.96
N VAL A 238 -7.39 9.58 -7.14
CA VAL A 238 -6.60 10.54 -7.93
C VAL A 238 -6.46 10.07 -9.38
N GLN A 239 -6.11 10.99 -10.28
CA GLN A 239 -5.92 10.69 -11.69
C GLN A 239 -4.59 9.95 -11.93
N LYS A 240 -4.65 9.01 -12.87
CA LYS A 240 -3.49 8.35 -13.47
C LYS A 240 -2.68 9.32 -14.36
N PRO A 241 -1.47 8.95 -14.81
CA PRO A 241 -0.62 9.81 -15.64
C PRO A 241 -1.27 10.29 -16.94
N ASP A 242 -2.21 9.52 -17.49
CA ASP A 242 -2.98 9.89 -18.70
C ASP A 242 -4.16 10.83 -18.42
N GLY A 243 -4.35 11.25 -17.15
CA GLY A 243 -5.46 12.11 -16.72
C GLY A 243 -6.77 11.36 -16.50
N SER A 244 -6.83 10.05 -16.72
CA SER A 244 -8.01 9.23 -16.44
C SER A 244 -8.07 8.78 -14.99
N TYR A 245 -9.25 8.34 -14.56
CA TYR A 245 -9.42 7.57 -13.31
C TYR A 245 -9.49 6.09 -13.65
N ASP A 246 -9.09 5.23 -12.70
CA ASP A 246 -9.19 3.79 -12.89
C ASP A 246 -10.66 3.39 -13.12
N PRO A 247 -11.00 2.79 -14.28
CA PRO A 247 -12.37 2.48 -14.64
C PRO A 247 -12.95 1.32 -13.81
N ASP A 248 -12.12 0.51 -13.17
CA ASP A 248 -12.55 -0.68 -12.42
C ASP A 248 -12.84 -0.38 -10.94
N ILE A 249 -12.62 0.88 -10.49
CA ILE A 249 -12.90 1.29 -9.11
C ILE A 249 -14.25 1.97 -9.01
N HIS A 250 -15.19 1.31 -8.33
CA HIS A 250 -16.54 1.80 -8.08
C HIS A 250 -16.87 1.70 -6.58
N ILE A 251 -16.59 2.77 -5.83
CA ILE A 251 -16.86 2.85 -4.38
C ILE A 251 -17.96 3.89 -4.16
N PRO A 252 -19.05 3.55 -3.44
CA PRO A 252 -20.10 4.52 -3.10
C PRO A 252 -19.53 5.72 -2.33
N GLY A 253 -19.92 6.93 -2.71
CA GLY A 253 -19.46 8.16 -2.05
C GLY A 253 -18.02 8.56 -2.34
N MET A 254 -17.34 7.88 -3.26
CA MET A 254 -15.95 8.18 -3.61
C MET A 254 -15.82 9.55 -4.31
N THR A 255 -14.90 10.36 -3.80
CA THR A 255 -14.50 11.62 -4.43
C THR A 255 -13.45 11.36 -5.51
N ARG A 256 -13.64 11.92 -6.69
CA ARG A 256 -12.64 11.95 -7.76
C ARG A 256 -11.89 13.27 -7.70
N ALA A 257 -10.67 13.24 -7.17
CA ALA A 257 -9.84 14.42 -7.03
C ALA A 257 -9.25 14.84 -8.39
N PRO A 258 -9.41 16.10 -8.82
CA PRO A 258 -8.81 16.56 -10.06
C PRO A 258 -7.30 16.71 -9.90
N GLY A 259 -6.54 16.20 -10.87
CA GLY A 259 -5.08 16.28 -10.90
C GLY A 259 -4.40 14.92 -10.84
N ILE A 260 -3.28 14.81 -11.53
CA ILE A 260 -2.49 13.58 -11.67
C ILE A 260 -1.68 13.36 -10.38
N GLY A 261 -1.80 12.17 -9.80
CA GLY A 261 -0.97 11.72 -8.69
C GLY A 261 -0.89 12.75 -7.54
N PRO A 262 0.33 13.21 -7.17
CA PRO A 262 0.53 14.11 -6.02
C PRO A 262 -0.16 15.48 -6.16
N VAL A 263 -0.49 15.93 -7.37
CA VAL A 263 -1.27 17.15 -7.59
C VAL A 263 -2.72 16.93 -7.13
N GLY A 264 -3.36 15.86 -7.59
CA GLY A 264 -4.71 15.49 -7.16
C GLY A 264 -4.78 15.20 -5.67
N TRP A 265 -3.76 14.51 -5.15
CA TRP A 265 -3.61 14.25 -3.72
C TRP A 265 -3.59 15.55 -2.90
N ASN A 266 -2.78 16.52 -3.32
CA ASN A 266 -2.69 17.83 -2.66
C ASN A 266 -4.04 18.56 -2.65
N HIS A 267 -4.72 18.62 -3.78
CA HIS A 267 -6.03 19.26 -3.89
C HIS A 267 -7.04 18.62 -2.94
N ALA A 268 -7.16 17.29 -2.98
CA ALA A 268 -8.12 16.56 -2.17
C ALA A 268 -7.91 16.76 -0.65
N VAL A 269 -6.66 16.71 -0.21
CA VAL A 269 -6.35 16.90 1.21
C VAL A 269 -6.60 18.35 1.65
N GLN A 270 -6.24 19.33 0.81
CA GLN A 270 -6.52 20.75 1.14
C GLN A 270 -8.02 21.04 1.20
N GLU A 271 -8.83 20.53 0.25
CA GLU A 271 -10.29 20.67 0.28
C GLU A 271 -10.89 20.02 1.52
N LEU A 272 -10.43 18.81 1.86
CA LEU A 272 -10.89 18.12 3.07
C LEU A 272 -10.58 18.93 4.34
N LEU A 273 -9.39 19.49 4.46
CA LEU A 273 -9.01 20.30 5.62
C LEU A 273 -9.75 21.63 5.67
N ALA A 274 -10.06 22.26 4.54
CA ALA A 274 -10.80 23.51 4.46
C ALA A 274 -12.30 23.37 4.80
N SER A 275 -12.86 22.15 4.64
CA SER A 275 -14.28 21.85 4.92
C SER A 275 -14.57 21.53 6.39
N ARG A 276 -13.58 21.52 7.25
CA ARG A 276 -13.64 21.21 8.69
C ARG A 276 -13.52 22.46 9.55
#